data_001f8d838e07b814de1695e774251e7f
#
_entry.id   001f8d838e07b814de1695e774251e7f
#
_cell.length_a   1.000
_cell.length_b   1.000
_cell.length_c   1.000
_cell.angle_alpha   90.00
_cell.angle_beta   90.00
_cell.angle_gamma   90.00
#
_symmetry.space_group_name_H-M   'P 1'
#
loop_
_entity.id
_entity.type
_entity.pdbx_description
1 polymer ?
#
loop_
_entity_poly.entity_id
_entity_poly.type
_entity_poly.pdbx_seq_one_letter_code
_entity_poly.pdbx_strand_id
1 'polypeptide(L)'
;MIRRKDRLLTTAISAGDALRAAVARGSDDTITEIMRSKLRGRGGAGFSAGEKWAAAKAAPGPTRFVVCNADEGEPGTFKDRLMMGPYLDLVLDGMSLCAWAIGAQQGFIYLRGEYIHLQPHIEASLQA
;
A
#
# COMPACT_ATOMS: atom_id res chain seq x y z
N MET A 1 16.35 26.88 -0.95
CA MET A 1 15.94 25.59 -1.52
C MET A 1 15.71 24.59 -0.38
N ILE A 2 14.46 24.28 -0.04
CA ILE A 2 14.13 23.33 1.01
C ILE A 2 14.33 21.93 0.43
N ARG A 3 15.41 21.26 0.82
CA ARG A 3 15.59 19.84 0.51
C ARG A 3 14.62 19.04 1.40
N ARG A 4 13.51 18.59 0.85
CA ARG A 4 12.71 17.55 1.49
C ARG A 4 13.56 16.28 1.54
N LYS A 5 13.92 15.86 2.74
CA LYS A 5 14.41 14.50 2.98
C LYS A 5 13.20 13.56 3.00
N ASP A 6 12.65 13.32 1.83
CA ASP A 6 11.57 12.37 1.69
C ASP A 6 12.19 11.01 1.40
N ARG A 7 12.13 10.12 2.38
CA ARG A 7 12.70 8.78 2.26
C ARG A 7 12.02 7.95 1.16
N LEU A 8 10.74 8.21 0.89
CA LEU A 8 9.99 7.48 -0.14
C LEU A 8 10.40 7.88 -1.56
N LEU A 9 10.77 9.14 -1.76
CA LEU A 9 11.07 9.67 -3.09
C LEU A 9 12.57 9.69 -3.41
N THR A 10 13.43 9.48 -2.43
CA THR A 10 14.89 9.60 -2.60
C THR A 10 15.65 8.30 -2.37
N THR A 11 15.01 7.28 -1.83
CA THR A 11 15.62 5.96 -1.60
C THR A 11 15.25 5.03 -2.75
N ALA A 12 16.25 4.47 -3.41
CA ALA A 12 16.01 3.41 -4.38
C ALA A 12 15.52 2.15 -3.64
N ILE A 13 14.26 1.80 -3.85
CA ILE A 13 13.64 0.59 -3.32
C ILE A 13 13.35 -0.30 -4.53
N SER A 14 13.87 -1.52 -4.51
CA SER A 14 13.56 -2.50 -5.55
C SER A 14 12.23 -3.16 -5.27
N ALA A 15 11.40 -3.28 -6.30
CA ALA A 15 10.12 -3.97 -6.19
C ALA A 15 10.31 -5.42 -5.72
N GLY A 16 9.49 -5.85 -4.78
CA GLY A 16 9.53 -7.19 -4.19
C GLY A 16 10.49 -7.37 -3.01
N ASP A 17 11.39 -6.42 -2.73
CA ASP A 17 12.33 -6.54 -1.61
C ASP A 17 11.61 -6.61 -0.27
N ALA A 18 10.60 -5.77 -0.08
CA ALA A 18 9.80 -5.75 1.14
C ALA A 18 9.05 -7.08 1.34
N LEU A 19 8.46 -7.62 0.28
CA LEU A 19 7.75 -8.90 0.34
C LEU A 19 8.70 -10.06 0.65
N ARG A 20 9.89 -10.11 0.01
CA ARG A 20 10.90 -11.13 0.31
C ARG A 20 11.35 -11.08 1.76
N ALA A 21 11.61 -9.89 2.30
CA ALA A 21 11.99 -9.71 3.70
C ALA A 21 10.87 -10.13 4.66
N ALA A 22 9.63 -9.83 4.32
CA ALA A 22 8.47 -10.19 5.11
C ALA A 22 8.24 -11.71 5.13
N VAL A 23 8.35 -12.37 3.99
CA VAL A 23 8.22 -13.84 3.88
C VAL A 23 9.28 -14.54 4.74
N ALA A 24 10.51 -14.05 4.71
CA ALA A 24 11.59 -14.60 5.54
C ALA A 24 11.34 -14.40 7.05
N ARG A 25 10.66 -13.32 7.43
CA ARG A 25 10.37 -12.97 8.84
C ARG A 25 9.13 -13.69 9.40
N GLY A 26 8.12 -13.89 8.58
CA GLY A 26 6.80 -14.39 8.97
C GLY A 26 5.75 -13.29 9.10
N SER A 27 4.47 -13.67 8.95
CA SER A 27 3.38 -12.69 8.88
C SER A 27 3.14 -11.96 10.21
N ASP A 28 3.21 -12.66 11.34
CA ASP A 28 3.00 -12.05 12.66
C ASP A 28 4.13 -11.07 13.00
N ASP A 29 5.37 -11.45 12.76
CA ASP A 29 6.53 -10.59 12.99
C ASP A 29 6.54 -9.39 12.05
N THR A 30 6.06 -9.56 10.82
CA THR A 30 5.89 -8.46 9.86
C THR A 30 4.89 -7.44 10.37
N ILE A 31 3.72 -7.88 10.84
CA ILE A 31 2.70 -6.99 11.42
C ILE A 31 3.25 -6.27 12.66
N THR A 32 3.97 -6.99 13.51
CA THR A 32 4.62 -6.41 14.70
C THR A 32 5.63 -5.32 14.32
N GLU A 33 6.41 -5.56 13.27
CA GLU A 33 7.37 -4.55 12.77
C GLU A 33 6.68 -3.30 12.25
N ILE A 34 5.57 -3.46 11.52
CA ILE A 34 4.77 -2.33 11.05
C ILE A 34 4.18 -1.54 12.22
N MET A 35 3.71 -2.23 13.28
CA MET A 35 3.27 -1.56 14.52
C MET A 35 4.41 -0.76 15.15
N ARG A 36 5.59 -1.35 15.26
CA ARG A 36 6.79 -0.69 15.85
C ARG A 36 7.22 0.52 15.03
N SER A 37 7.08 0.48 13.74
CA SER A 37 7.41 1.60 12.84
C SER A 37 6.48 2.80 13.02
N LYS A 38 5.34 2.61 13.71
CA LYS A 38 4.29 3.62 13.90
C LYS A 38 3.73 4.17 12.58
N LEU A 39 3.77 3.35 11.53
CA LEU A 39 3.18 3.71 10.23
C LEU A 39 1.69 3.97 10.38
N ARG A 40 1.24 5.09 9.83
CA ARG A 40 -0.16 5.52 9.87
C ARG A 40 -0.71 5.73 8.49
N GLY A 41 -2.03 5.61 8.36
CA GLY A 41 -2.75 5.94 7.16
C GLY A 41 -2.57 7.42 6.77
N ARG A 42 -2.62 7.69 5.49
CA ARG A 42 -2.45 9.02 4.89
C ARG A 42 -3.74 9.58 4.28
N GLY A 43 -4.88 8.98 4.62
CA GLY A 43 -6.20 9.43 4.18
C GLY A 43 -6.85 10.49 5.07
N GLY A 44 -6.15 10.96 6.12
CA GLY A 44 -6.64 12.00 7.04
C GLY A 44 -6.80 11.53 8.48
N ALA A 45 -7.37 10.34 8.72
CA ALA A 45 -7.61 9.82 10.07
C ALA A 45 -6.33 9.38 10.82
N GLY A 46 -5.26 9.06 10.11
CA GLY A 46 -3.98 8.67 10.71
C GLY A 46 -4.05 7.35 11.51
N PHE A 47 -4.92 6.43 11.14
CA PHE A 47 -5.07 5.16 11.84
C PHE A 47 -3.78 4.32 11.73
N SER A 48 -3.43 3.61 12.80
CA SER A 48 -2.26 2.73 12.80
C SER A 48 -2.41 1.60 11.78
N ALA A 49 -1.48 1.53 10.83
CA ALA A 49 -1.51 0.50 9.79
C ALA A 49 -1.31 -0.91 10.39
N GLY A 50 -0.39 -1.05 11.34
CA GLY A 50 -0.13 -2.34 11.97
C GLY A 50 -1.33 -2.86 12.78
N GLU A 51 -2.01 -1.99 13.53
CA GLU A 51 -3.23 -2.35 14.25
C GLU A 51 -4.34 -2.78 13.30
N LYS A 52 -4.50 -2.07 12.19
CA LYS A 52 -5.50 -2.39 11.17
C LYS A 52 -5.22 -3.75 10.53
N TRP A 53 -3.96 -4.04 10.22
CA TRP A 53 -3.58 -5.33 9.65
C TRP A 53 -3.78 -6.47 10.64
N ALA A 54 -3.42 -6.27 11.91
CA ALA A 54 -3.65 -7.26 12.96
C ALA A 54 -5.14 -7.55 13.14
N ALA A 55 -5.98 -6.53 13.17
CA ALA A 55 -7.43 -6.68 13.27
C ALA A 55 -8.01 -7.41 12.05
N ALA A 56 -7.58 -7.07 10.85
CA ALA A 56 -8.01 -7.74 9.62
C ALA A 56 -7.61 -9.22 9.61
N LYS A 57 -6.39 -9.54 10.05
CA LYS A 57 -5.91 -10.92 10.14
C LYS A 57 -6.72 -11.74 11.15
N ALA A 58 -7.08 -11.14 12.29
CA ALA A 58 -7.85 -11.78 13.36
C ALA A 58 -9.35 -11.86 13.08
N ALA A 59 -9.86 -11.09 12.12
CA ALA A 59 -11.29 -11.06 11.83
C ALA A 59 -11.80 -12.43 11.38
N PRO A 60 -12.97 -12.86 11.86
CA PRO A 60 -13.56 -14.11 11.43
C PRO A 60 -14.02 -14.04 9.98
N GLY A 61 -14.04 -15.20 9.31
CA GLY A 61 -14.51 -15.32 7.94
C GLY A 61 -13.49 -15.99 7.02
N PRO A 62 -13.98 -16.60 5.93
CA PRO A 62 -13.14 -17.40 5.04
C PRO A 62 -12.30 -16.57 4.07
N THR A 63 -12.67 -15.31 3.84
CA THR A 63 -12.07 -14.47 2.79
C THR A 63 -11.68 -13.10 3.33
N ARG A 64 -10.49 -12.65 2.95
CA ARG A 64 -9.97 -11.30 3.22
C ARG A 64 -9.59 -10.62 1.92
N PHE A 65 -9.72 -9.31 1.93
CA PHE A 65 -9.43 -8.47 0.77
C PHE A 65 -8.47 -7.34 1.14
N VAL A 66 -7.67 -6.90 0.17
CA VAL A 66 -6.91 -5.67 0.26
C VAL A 66 -7.51 -4.65 -0.69
N VAL A 67 -7.80 -3.47 -0.19
CA VAL A 67 -8.31 -2.37 -1.00
C VAL A 67 -7.31 -1.21 -0.95
N CYS A 68 -6.76 -0.87 -2.10
CA CYS A 68 -6.02 0.37 -2.27
C CYS A 68 -7.01 1.49 -2.56
N ASN A 69 -7.25 2.33 -1.58
CA ASN A 69 -8.09 3.52 -1.77
C ASN A 69 -7.27 4.61 -2.46
N ALA A 70 -7.44 4.73 -3.77
CA ALA A 70 -6.85 5.77 -4.61
C ALA A 70 -7.91 6.78 -5.07
N ASP A 71 -8.97 6.96 -4.29
CA ASP A 71 -10.00 7.99 -4.49
C ASP A 71 -9.60 9.28 -3.78
N GLU A 72 -8.75 10.07 -4.45
CA GLU A 72 -8.21 11.33 -3.94
C GLU A 72 -9.22 12.47 -4.13
N GLY A 73 -10.20 12.55 -3.22
CA GLY A 73 -11.35 13.45 -3.34
C GLY A 73 -11.14 14.86 -2.81
N GLU A 74 -10.10 15.14 -2.01
CA GLU A 74 -9.88 16.46 -1.43
C GLU A 74 -9.26 17.44 -2.41
N PRO A 75 -9.78 18.67 -2.53
CA PRO A 75 -9.22 19.68 -3.43
C PRO A 75 -7.76 20.01 -3.11
N GLY A 76 -6.94 20.15 -4.16
CA GLY A 76 -5.52 20.52 -4.03
C GLY A 76 -4.60 19.36 -3.66
N THR A 77 -5.10 18.15 -3.49
CA THR A 77 -4.29 16.95 -3.25
C THR A 77 -3.86 16.29 -4.56
N PHE A 78 -2.68 15.68 -4.57
CA PHE A 78 -2.12 15.01 -5.77
C PHE A 78 -1.25 13.79 -5.43
N LYS A 79 -1.18 13.40 -4.15
CA LYS A 79 -0.31 12.31 -3.69
C LYS A 79 -0.67 10.97 -4.33
N ASP A 80 -1.96 10.66 -4.45
CA ASP A 80 -2.42 9.38 -4.99
C ASP A 80 -2.16 9.30 -6.50
N ARG A 81 -2.36 10.39 -7.23
CA ARG A 81 -1.98 10.47 -8.64
C ARG A 81 -0.49 10.23 -8.86
N LEU A 82 0.35 10.83 -8.01
CA LEU A 82 1.79 10.63 -8.06
C LEU A 82 2.17 9.19 -7.75
N MET A 83 1.57 8.59 -6.72
CA MET A 83 1.84 7.21 -6.33
C MET A 83 1.37 6.20 -7.38
N MET A 84 0.20 6.41 -7.97
CA MET A 84 -0.38 5.51 -8.98
C MET A 84 0.27 5.64 -10.36
N GLY A 85 1.05 6.68 -10.59
CA GLY A 85 1.85 6.88 -11.80
C GLY A 85 3.26 6.29 -11.64
N PRO A 86 4.28 7.15 -11.41
CA PRO A 86 5.68 6.72 -11.39
C PRO A 86 6.05 5.78 -10.22
N TYR A 87 5.25 5.72 -9.16
CA TYR A 87 5.52 4.89 -7.98
C TYR A 87 4.56 3.70 -7.84
N LEU A 88 3.87 3.34 -8.91
CA LEU A 88 2.90 2.24 -8.89
C LEU A 88 3.51 0.92 -8.41
N ASP A 89 4.74 0.64 -8.78
CA ASP A 89 5.44 -0.59 -8.35
C ASP A 89 5.50 -0.70 -6.83
N LEU A 90 5.76 0.40 -6.12
CA LEU A 90 5.78 0.42 -4.67
C LEU A 90 4.39 0.26 -4.06
N VAL A 91 3.37 0.78 -4.71
CA VAL A 91 1.97 0.59 -4.29
C VAL A 91 1.58 -0.88 -4.40
N LEU A 92 1.88 -1.52 -5.53
CA LEU A 92 1.59 -2.94 -5.74
C LEU A 92 2.38 -3.84 -4.80
N ASP A 93 3.64 -3.48 -4.52
CA ASP A 93 4.47 -4.19 -3.55
C ASP A 93 3.86 -4.11 -2.13
N GLY A 94 3.43 -2.92 -1.73
CA GLY A 94 2.73 -2.70 -0.46
C GLY A 94 1.39 -3.46 -0.35
N MET A 95 0.62 -3.51 -1.44
CA MET A 95 -0.61 -4.31 -1.50
C MET A 95 -0.33 -5.79 -1.38
N SER A 96 0.69 -6.29 -2.07
CA SER A 96 1.10 -7.70 -2.02
C SER A 96 1.58 -8.08 -0.62
N LEU A 97 2.38 -7.21 0.00
CA LEU A 97 2.83 -7.38 1.38
C LEU A 97 1.66 -7.44 2.36
N CYS A 98 0.71 -6.52 2.23
CA CYS A 98 -0.49 -6.49 3.07
C CYS A 98 -1.32 -7.78 2.87
N ALA A 99 -1.56 -8.17 1.63
CA ALA A 99 -2.33 -9.36 1.30
C ALA A 99 -1.71 -10.62 1.93
N TRP A 100 -0.40 -10.76 1.77
CA TRP A 100 0.33 -11.89 2.37
C TRP A 100 0.26 -11.86 3.90
N ALA A 101 0.48 -10.71 4.52
CA ALA A 101 0.49 -10.57 5.98
C ALA A 101 -0.85 -10.89 6.64
N ILE A 102 -1.98 -10.51 6.02
CA ILE A 102 -3.33 -10.75 6.55
C ILE A 102 -3.99 -12.01 6.00
N GLY A 103 -3.38 -12.68 5.02
CA GLY A 103 -3.96 -13.83 4.35
C GLY A 103 -5.08 -13.49 3.37
N ALA A 104 -5.00 -12.34 2.71
CA ALA A 104 -5.94 -11.96 1.67
C ALA A 104 -5.63 -12.66 0.34
N GLN A 105 -6.66 -13.00 -0.40
CA GLN A 105 -6.57 -13.72 -1.68
C GLN A 105 -6.84 -12.81 -2.88
N GLN A 106 -7.44 -11.65 -2.65
CA GLN A 106 -7.81 -10.70 -3.69
C GLN A 106 -7.52 -9.27 -3.24
N GLY A 107 -7.16 -8.44 -4.21
CA GLY A 107 -6.94 -7.02 -4.02
C GLY A 107 -7.72 -6.20 -5.03
N PHE A 108 -8.08 -4.98 -4.65
CA PHE A 108 -8.78 -4.03 -5.48
C PHE A 108 -8.08 -2.68 -5.41
N ILE A 109 -8.03 -1.99 -6.54
CA ILE A 109 -7.61 -0.60 -6.60
C ILE A 109 -8.85 0.22 -6.90
N TYR A 110 -9.24 1.06 -5.95
CA TYR A 110 -10.34 2.00 -6.12
C TYR A 110 -9.79 3.34 -6.59
N LEU A 111 -9.83 3.55 -7.91
CA LEU A 111 -9.27 4.73 -8.56
C LEU A 111 -10.35 5.79 -8.75
N ARG A 112 -10.02 7.06 -8.43
CA ARG A 112 -10.88 8.20 -8.70
C ARG A 112 -11.18 8.30 -10.19
N GLY A 113 -12.44 8.61 -10.54
CA GLY A 113 -12.89 8.69 -11.94
C GLY A 113 -12.11 9.70 -12.78
N GLU A 114 -11.67 10.81 -12.19
CA GLU A 114 -10.85 11.83 -12.85
C GLU A 114 -9.45 11.34 -13.20
N TYR A 115 -9.02 10.22 -12.63
CA TYR A 115 -7.72 9.58 -12.91
C TYR A 115 -7.83 8.37 -13.82
N ILE A 116 -8.95 8.22 -14.53
CA ILE A 116 -9.20 7.10 -15.47
C ILE A 116 -8.09 6.95 -16.52
N HIS A 117 -7.42 8.03 -16.85
CA HIS A 117 -6.28 8.02 -17.79
C HIS A 117 -5.08 7.18 -17.29
N LEU A 118 -5.02 6.88 -15.99
CA LEU A 118 -3.99 6.00 -15.40
C LEU A 118 -4.35 4.52 -15.51
N GLN A 119 -5.60 4.19 -15.84
CA GLN A 119 -6.06 2.80 -15.88
C GLN A 119 -5.23 1.90 -16.79
N PRO A 120 -4.87 2.29 -18.01
CA PRO A 120 -4.06 1.43 -18.89
C PRO A 120 -2.67 1.11 -18.29
N HIS A 121 -2.05 2.08 -17.62
CA HIS A 121 -0.78 1.90 -16.94
C HIS A 121 -0.91 0.91 -15.76
N ILE A 122 -1.97 1.06 -14.97
CA ILE A 122 -2.24 0.17 -13.83
C ILE A 122 -2.50 -1.25 -14.32
N GLU A 123 -3.36 -1.42 -15.33
CA GLU A 123 -3.67 -2.74 -15.89
C GLU A 123 -2.44 -3.43 -16.48
N ALA A 124 -1.61 -2.70 -17.21
CA ALA A 124 -0.36 -3.24 -17.73
C ALA A 124 0.60 -3.72 -16.60
N SER A 125 0.68 -2.98 -15.51
CA SER A 125 1.50 -3.34 -14.35
C SER A 125 0.95 -4.56 -13.60
N LEU A 126 -0.36 -4.73 -13.55
CA LEU A 126 -0.99 -5.89 -12.92
C LEU A 126 -0.82 -7.18 -13.74
N GLN A 127 -0.61 -7.07 -15.04
CA GLN A 127 -0.40 -8.21 -15.93
C GLN A 127 1.07 -8.63 -16.03
N ALA A 128 1.96 -7.75 -15.66
CA ALA A 128 3.40 -8.04 -15.66
C ALA A 128 3.79 -8.91 -14.48
#